data_0125e9b6bc810f737d5b5e6d86683549
#
_entry.id   0125e9b6bc810f737d5b5e6d86683549
#
_cell.length_a   1.000
_cell.length_b   1.000
_cell.length_c   1.000
_cell.angle_alpha   90.00
_cell.angle_beta   90.00
_cell.angle_gamma   90.00
#
_symmetry.space_group_name_H-M   'P 1'
#
loop_
_entity.id
_entity.type
_entity.pdbx_description
1 polymer ?
#
loop_
_entity_poly.entity_id
_entity_poly.type
_entity_poly.pdbx_seq_one_letter_code
_entity_poly.pdbx_strand_id
1 'polypeptide(L)'
;MPLHLEVFDMEVGPDGSVQPLVQASALEDAKITSFEQGYTAGWDDAVAAQETDQLRIRSDLARNLQSLAFSFQEARAHVLQAIRPLILEMTNRLLPEMAREALAPTVLETLMPMADEMADTPLTLILNPNVRAQVQSLLDQATGLPMVIEEEPSLSEGQVYIRFGTSETKVDLAQATADITQAVRAFFSLTNEEKPHG
;
A
#
# COMPACT_ATOMS: atom_id res chain seq x y z
N MET A 1 3.83 38.62 -52.37
CA MET A 1 2.63 39.50 -52.44
C MET A 1 3.13 40.84 -52.92
N PRO A 2 2.53 41.45 -53.95
CA PRO A 2 2.92 42.79 -54.38
C PRO A 2 2.44 43.80 -53.32
N LEU A 3 3.33 44.71 -52.95
CA LEU A 3 3.03 45.81 -52.04
C LEU A 3 2.12 46.79 -52.84
N HIS A 4 0.88 46.92 -52.41
CA HIS A 4 -0.01 48.00 -52.88
C HIS A 4 0.37 49.27 -52.11
N LEU A 5 1.01 50.20 -52.80
CA LEU A 5 1.21 51.53 -52.24
C LEU A 5 -0.11 52.32 -52.51
N GLU A 6 -0.80 52.69 -51.46
CA GLU A 6 -1.92 53.62 -51.52
C GLU A 6 -1.36 55.05 -51.79
N VAL A 7 -1.81 55.63 -52.82
CA VAL A 7 -1.52 57.06 -53.14
C VAL A 7 -2.55 57.90 -52.41
N PHE A 8 -2.12 58.64 -51.41
CA PHE A 8 -2.99 59.60 -50.73
C PHE A 8 -3.14 60.85 -51.60
N ASP A 9 -4.39 61.17 -52.03
CA ASP A 9 -4.68 62.42 -52.68
C ASP A 9 -4.49 63.60 -51.72
N MET A 10 -3.60 64.48 -52.05
CA MET A 10 -3.36 65.70 -51.28
C MET A 10 -4.19 66.85 -51.96
N GLU A 11 -5.18 67.39 -51.23
CA GLU A 11 -5.80 68.64 -51.67
C GLU A 11 -4.84 69.80 -51.46
N VAL A 12 -4.48 70.42 -52.53
CA VAL A 12 -3.67 71.65 -52.55
C VAL A 12 -4.62 72.83 -52.50
N GLY A 13 -4.57 73.61 -51.40
CA GLY A 13 -5.33 74.85 -51.30
C GLY A 13 -4.97 75.89 -52.37
N PRO A 14 -5.80 76.88 -52.59
CA PRO A 14 -5.61 77.93 -53.68
C PRO A 14 -4.36 78.79 -53.41
N ASP A 15 -3.71 78.72 -52.30
CA ASP A 15 -2.44 79.40 -51.94
C ASP A 15 -1.21 78.47 -51.98
N GLY A 16 -1.34 77.27 -52.56
CA GLY A 16 -0.23 76.31 -52.66
C GLY A 16 0.14 75.62 -51.35
N SER A 17 -0.61 75.86 -50.28
CA SER A 17 -0.40 75.12 -48.95
C SER A 17 -1.02 73.74 -49.04
N VAL A 18 -0.24 72.74 -48.64
CA VAL A 18 -0.72 71.34 -48.47
C VAL A 18 -1.38 71.27 -47.09
N GLN A 19 -2.70 71.22 -47.10
CA GLN A 19 -3.42 70.99 -45.84
C GLN A 19 -3.47 69.50 -45.58
N PRO A 20 -3.11 69.04 -44.42
CA PRO A 20 -3.28 67.63 -44.05
C PRO A 20 -4.78 67.31 -44.03
N LEU A 21 -5.18 66.31 -44.83
CA LEU A 21 -6.57 65.85 -44.98
C LEU A 21 -7.18 65.34 -43.64
N VAL A 22 -6.36 65.15 -42.61
CA VAL A 22 -6.81 64.69 -41.28
C VAL A 22 -6.67 65.83 -40.28
N GLN A 23 -7.74 66.22 -39.63
CA GLN A 23 -7.70 67.15 -38.51
C GLN A 23 -6.86 66.61 -37.44
N ALA A 24 -6.02 67.44 -36.77
CA ALA A 24 -5.11 66.97 -35.67
C ALA A 24 -5.84 66.23 -34.56
N SER A 25 -7.09 66.58 -34.28
CA SER A 25 -7.95 65.88 -33.33
C SER A 25 -8.31 64.47 -33.79
N ALA A 26 -8.64 64.27 -35.07
CA ALA A 26 -8.95 62.93 -35.58
C ALA A 26 -7.72 61.98 -35.57
N LEU A 27 -6.54 62.56 -35.83
CA LEU A 27 -5.29 61.78 -35.69
C LEU A 27 -5.00 61.34 -34.23
N GLU A 28 -5.28 62.23 -33.26
CA GLU A 28 -5.11 61.97 -31.87
C GLU A 28 -6.12 60.93 -31.37
N ASP A 29 -7.40 61.03 -31.78
CA ASP A 29 -8.43 60.05 -31.48
C ASP A 29 -8.11 58.69 -32.09
N ALA A 30 -7.59 58.63 -33.34
CA ALA A 30 -7.14 57.39 -33.96
C ALA A 30 -5.95 56.73 -33.20
N LYS A 31 -5.00 57.54 -32.69
CA LYS A 31 -3.89 57.01 -31.88
C LYS A 31 -4.39 56.43 -30.56
N ILE A 32 -5.28 57.13 -29.85
CA ILE A 32 -5.86 56.66 -28.58
C ILE A 32 -6.62 55.34 -28.82
N THR A 33 -7.48 55.30 -29.85
CA THR A 33 -8.25 54.10 -30.20
C THR A 33 -7.33 52.94 -30.55
N SER A 34 -6.27 53.16 -31.34
CA SER A 34 -5.29 52.12 -31.67
C SER A 34 -4.51 51.63 -30.49
N PHE A 35 -4.17 52.52 -29.55
CA PHE A 35 -3.51 52.17 -28.30
C PHE A 35 -4.42 51.31 -27.40
N GLU A 36 -5.69 51.70 -27.22
CA GLU A 36 -6.67 50.94 -26.43
C GLU A 36 -6.94 49.57 -27.03
N GLN A 37 -7.08 49.49 -28.37
CA GLN A 37 -7.25 48.20 -29.06
C GLN A 37 -6.01 47.30 -28.89
N GLY A 38 -4.81 47.86 -29.05
CA GLY A 38 -3.57 47.12 -28.88
C GLY A 38 -3.38 46.65 -27.45
N TYR A 39 -3.73 47.50 -26.48
CA TYR A 39 -3.65 47.14 -25.03
C TYR A 39 -4.63 46.04 -24.68
N THR A 40 -5.90 46.13 -25.15
CA THR A 40 -6.92 45.10 -24.89
C THR A 40 -6.54 43.79 -25.58
N ALA A 41 -6.11 43.80 -26.82
CA ALA A 41 -5.65 42.62 -27.51
C ALA A 41 -4.45 41.95 -26.80
N GLY A 42 -3.48 42.77 -26.38
CA GLY A 42 -2.30 42.25 -25.63
C GLY A 42 -2.67 41.66 -24.28
N TRP A 43 -3.66 42.26 -23.59
CA TRP A 43 -4.18 41.70 -22.32
C TRP A 43 -4.90 40.36 -22.54
N ASP A 44 -5.77 40.27 -23.52
CA ASP A 44 -6.51 39.07 -23.88
C ASP A 44 -5.56 37.93 -24.28
N ASP A 45 -4.54 38.24 -25.08
CA ASP A 45 -3.48 37.28 -25.45
C ASP A 45 -2.70 36.80 -24.22
N ALA A 46 -2.37 37.69 -23.28
CA ALA A 46 -1.66 37.33 -22.05
C ALA A 46 -2.51 36.40 -21.15
N VAL A 47 -3.82 36.70 -21.03
CA VAL A 47 -4.76 35.86 -20.27
C VAL A 47 -4.88 34.47 -20.90
N ALA A 48 -5.06 34.41 -22.22
CA ALA A 48 -5.16 33.15 -22.96
C ALA A 48 -3.87 32.31 -22.87
N ALA A 49 -2.71 32.98 -22.94
CA ALA A 49 -1.42 32.32 -22.76
C ALA A 49 -1.27 31.76 -21.34
N GLN A 50 -1.69 32.51 -20.29
CA GLN A 50 -1.66 32.06 -18.91
C GLN A 50 -2.58 30.86 -18.66
N GLU A 51 -3.79 30.86 -19.22
CA GLU A 51 -4.71 29.72 -19.13
C GLU A 51 -4.12 28.48 -19.80
N THR A 52 -3.51 28.62 -20.96
CA THR A 52 -2.84 27.55 -21.70
C THR A 52 -1.67 26.97 -20.87
N ASP A 53 -0.85 27.82 -20.27
CA ASP A 53 0.25 27.39 -19.42
C ASP A 53 -0.23 26.68 -18.15
N GLN A 54 -1.31 27.14 -17.53
CA GLN A 54 -1.91 26.46 -16.39
C GLN A 54 -2.43 25.07 -16.76
N LEU A 55 -3.09 24.92 -17.90
CA LEU A 55 -3.57 23.63 -18.39
C LEU A 55 -2.40 22.68 -18.67
N ARG A 56 -1.32 23.18 -19.26
CA ARG A 56 -0.10 22.42 -19.51
C ARG A 56 0.52 21.94 -18.21
N ILE A 57 0.71 22.81 -17.21
CA ILE A 57 1.27 22.48 -15.91
C ILE A 57 0.42 21.41 -15.20
N ARG A 58 -0.91 21.55 -15.23
CA ARG A 58 -1.83 20.55 -14.64
C ARG A 58 -1.71 19.19 -15.34
N SER A 59 -1.63 19.19 -16.66
CA SER A 59 -1.45 17.97 -17.46
C SER A 59 -0.11 17.28 -17.16
N ASP A 60 0.97 18.05 -17.07
CA ASP A 60 2.30 17.53 -16.77
C ASP A 60 2.37 17.00 -15.35
N LEU A 61 1.76 17.69 -14.37
CA LEU A 61 1.64 17.22 -12.99
C LEU A 61 0.86 15.90 -12.93
N ALA A 62 -0.28 15.82 -13.62
CA ALA A 62 -1.08 14.59 -13.65
C ALA A 62 -0.27 13.41 -14.23
N ARG A 63 0.46 13.61 -15.32
CA ARG A 63 1.36 12.60 -15.90
C ARG A 63 2.47 12.17 -14.94
N ASN A 64 3.10 13.13 -14.26
CA ASN A 64 4.17 12.85 -13.31
C ASN A 64 3.64 12.06 -12.09
N LEU A 65 2.45 12.42 -11.57
CA LEU A 65 1.80 11.68 -10.48
C LEU A 65 1.45 10.24 -10.91
N GLN A 66 0.96 10.06 -12.12
CA GLN A 66 0.65 8.74 -12.66
C GLN A 66 1.92 7.88 -12.82
N SER A 67 2.99 8.47 -13.35
CA SER A 67 4.30 7.80 -13.47
C SER A 67 4.87 7.42 -12.11
N LEU A 68 4.77 8.32 -11.11
CA LEU A 68 5.22 8.06 -9.75
C LEU A 68 4.41 6.92 -9.10
N ALA A 69 3.08 6.93 -9.28
CA ALA A 69 2.22 5.87 -8.77
C ALA A 69 2.58 4.51 -9.39
N PHE A 70 2.84 4.46 -10.69
CA PHE A 70 3.29 3.26 -11.39
C PHE A 70 4.63 2.75 -10.84
N SER A 71 5.63 3.64 -10.74
CA SER A 71 6.95 3.29 -10.21
C SER A 71 6.89 2.79 -8.76
N PHE A 72 6.01 3.38 -7.93
CA PHE A 72 5.79 2.92 -6.57
C PHE A 72 5.20 1.50 -6.52
N GLN A 73 4.20 1.20 -7.35
CA GLN A 73 3.61 -0.13 -7.41
C GLN A 73 4.61 -1.17 -7.92
N GLU A 74 5.41 -0.81 -8.92
CA GLU A 74 6.47 -1.68 -9.44
C GLU A 74 7.53 -1.98 -8.38
N ALA A 75 8.02 -0.96 -7.68
CA ALA A 75 8.98 -1.12 -6.60
C ALA A 75 8.43 -2.00 -5.47
N ARG A 76 7.18 -1.77 -5.06
CA ARG A 76 6.49 -2.59 -4.07
C ARG A 76 6.40 -4.06 -4.50
N ALA A 77 5.98 -4.31 -5.73
CA ALA A 77 5.87 -5.66 -6.27
C ALA A 77 7.25 -6.36 -6.31
N HIS A 78 8.28 -5.64 -6.71
CA HIS A 78 9.65 -6.15 -6.75
C HIS A 78 10.16 -6.53 -5.34
N VAL A 79 9.95 -5.67 -4.33
CA VAL A 79 10.32 -5.97 -2.94
C VAL A 79 9.57 -7.19 -2.42
N LEU A 80 8.24 -7.27 -2.63
CA LEU A 80 7.44 -8.41 -2.21
C LEU A 80 7.91 -9.72 -2.86
N GLN A 81 8.28 -9.70 -4.13
CA GLN A 81 8.84 -10.87 -4.82
C GLN A 81 10.21 -11.27 -4.27
N ALA A 82 11.05 -10.31 -3.91
CA ALA A 82 12.37 -10.58 -3.35
C ALA A 82 12.30 -11.22 -1.96
N ILE A 83 11.34 -10.81 -1.12
CA ILE A 83 11.18 -11.36 0.24
C ILE A 83 10.36 -12.65 0.29
N ARG A 84 9.57 -12.95 -0.75
CA ARG A 84 8.70 -14.15 -0.82
C ARG A 84 9.42 -15.45 -0.46
N PRO A 85 10.58 -15.82 -1.06
CA PRO A 85 11.24 -17.08 -0.76
C PRO A 85 11.68 -17.15 0.70
N LEU A 86 12.12 -16.04 1.28
CA LEU A 86 12.51 -15.96 2.68
C LEU A 86 11.33 -16.24 3.61
N ILE A 87 10.21 -15.56 3.40
CA ILE A 87 9.01 -15.74 4.23
C ILE A 87 8.45 -17.16 4.10
N LEU A 88 8.43 -17.73 2.89
CA LEU A 88 8.00 -19.11 2.69
C LEU A 88 8.93 -20.12 3.37
N GLU A 89 10.24 -19.91 3.35
CA GLU A 89 11.18 -20.77 4.06
C GLU A 89 10.99 -20.67 5.59
N MET A 90 10.79 -19.46 6.12
CA MET A 90 10.49 -19.25 7.54
C MET A 90 9.22 -19.99 7.98
N THR A 91 8.14 -19.87 7.20
CA THR A 91 6.86 -20.50 7.57
C THR A 91 6.87 -22.02 7.37
N ASN A 92 7.61 -22.54 6.41
CA ASN A 92 7.66 -23.98 6.16
C ASN A 92 8.65 -24.72 7.06
N ARG A 93 9.72 -24.07 7.52
CA ARG A 93 10.80 -24.72 8.24
C ARG A 93 10.94 -24.23 9.68
N LEU A 94 11.10 -22.92 9.85
CA LEU A 94 11.37 -22.37 11.18
C LEU A 94 10.12 -22.39 12.09
N LEU A 95 8.96 -22.03 11.54
CA LEU A 95 7.73 -21.94 12.32
C LEU A 95 7.29 -23.28 12.93
N PRO A 96 7.36 -24.45 12.27
CA PRO A 96 7.07 -25.74 12.90
C PRO A 96 8.07 -26.12 14.01
N GLU A 97 9.35 -25.77 13.86
CA GLU A 97 10.35 -26.00 14.91
C GLU A 97 10.04 -25.16 16.16
N MET A 98 9.77 -23.86 15.97
CA MET A 98 9.35 -22.98 17.06
C MET A 98 8.05 -23.46 17.74
N ALA A 99 7.09 -23.98 16.97
CA ALA A 99 5.86 -24.53 17.51
C ALA A 99 6.10 -25.75 18.44
N ARG A 100 7.04 -26.63 18.08
CA ARG A 100 7.43 -27.75 18.94
C ARG A 100 8.07 -27.28 20.24
N GLU A 101 8.96 -26.29 20.17
CA GLU A 101 9.60 -25.71 21.35
C GLU A 101 8.61 -24.97 22.26
N ALA A 102 7.62 -24.29 21.66
CA ALA A 102 6.60 -23.54 22.37
C ALA A 102 5.50 -24.44 22.96
N LEU A 103 5.38 -25.70 22.55
CA LEU A 103 4.27 -26.58 22.97
C LEU A 103 4.21 -26.73 24.49
N ALA A 104 5.31 -27.10 25.14
CA ALA A 104 5.35 -27.33 26.57
C ALA A 104 5.06 -26.06 27.39
N PRO A 105 5.65 -24.88 27.09
CA PRO A 105 5.26 -23.62 27.74
C PRO A 105 3.78 -23.28 27.54
N THR A 106 3.23 -23.47 26.33
CA THR A 106 1.82 -23.17 26.03
C THR A 106 0.87 -24.10 26.81
N VAL A 107 1.22 -25.36 26.91
CA VAL A 107 0.46 -26.32 27.75
C VAL A 107 0.49 -25.88 29.22
N LEU A 108 1.63 -25.46 29.72
CA LEU A 108 1.75 -24.97 31.10
C LEU A 108 0.90 -23.72 31.35
N GLU A 109 0.97 -22.75 30.46
CA GLU A 109 0.13 -21.52 30.50
C GLU A 109 -1.37 -21.86 30.50
N THR A 110 -1.75 -22.87 29.73
CA THR A 110 -3.15 -23.34 29.67
C THR A 110 -3.59 -24.02 30.93
N LEU A 111 -2.67 -24.71 31.59
CA LEU A 111 -2.94 -25.44 32.85
C LEU A 111 -3.00 -24.53 34.08
N MET A 112 -2.21 -23.45 34.12
CA MET A 112 -2.11 -22.58 35.30
C MET A 112 -3.45 -22.07 35.82
N PRO A 113 -4.40 -21.56 34.97
CA PRO A 113 -5.71 -21.13 35.42
C PRO A 113 -6.58 -22.27 35.98
N MET A 114 -6.33 -23.52 35.52
CA MET A 114 -7.10 -24.70 35.94
C MET A 114 -6.54 -25.31 37.24
N ALA A 115 -5.31 -24.95 37.62
CA ALA A 115 -4.63 -25.51 38.79
C ALA A 115 -5.37 -25.25 40.11
N ASP A 116 -6.01 -24.08 40.25
CA ASP A 116 -6.77 -23.70 41.44
C ASP A 116 -8.07 -24.51 41.61
N GLU A 117 -8.58 -25.09 40.51
CA GLU A 117 -9.78 -25.93 40.50
C GLU A 117 -9.50 -27.42 40.66
N MET A 118 -8.21 -27.81 40.68
CA MET A 118 -7.75 -29.21 40.57
C MET A 118 -7.64 -29.99 41.91
N ALA A 119 -8.16 -29.47 43.02
CA ALA A 119 -7.91 -30.05 44.34
C ALA A 119 -8.22 -31.56 44.48
N ASP A 120 -9.16 -32.11 43.66
CA ASP A 120 -9.61 -33.52 43.83
C ASP A 120 -9.71 -34.33 42.53
N THR A 121 -9.41 -33.76 41.34
CA THR A 121 -9.56 -34.47 40.06
C THR A 121 -8.23 -34.57 39.32
N PRO A 122 -7.73 -35.79 38.97
CA PRO A 122 -6.50 -35.92 38.20
C PRO A 122 -6.66 -35.35 36.80
N LEU A 123 -5.64 -34.60 36.32
CA LEU A 123 -5.55 -34.07 34.99
C LEU A 123 -4.92 -35.13 34.08
N THR A 124 -5.48 -35.34 32.92
CA THR A 124 -4.90 -36.22 31.88
C THR A 124 -4.45 -35.39 30.69
N LEU A 125 -3.16 -35.52 30.33
CA LEU A 125 -2.58 -34.96 29.12
C LEU A 125 -2.43 -36.05 28.08
N ILE A 126 -3.02 -35.88 26.90
CA ILE A 126 -2.90 -36.82 25.78
C ILE A 126 -2.02 -36.15 24.72
N LEU A 127 -0.90 -36.76 24.37
CA LEU A 127 0.11 -36.19 23.50
C LEU A 127 0.85 -37.23 22.68
N ASN A 128 1.57 -36.80 21.65
CA ASN A 128 2.41 -37.67 20.85
C ASN A 128 3.63 -38.15 21.69
N PRO A 129 4.00 -39.45 21.61
CA PRO A 129 5.14 -40.02 22.37
C PRO A 129 6.44 -39.24 22.18
N ASN A 130 6.70 -38.66 21.00
CA ASN A 130 7.94 -37.95 20.69
C ASN A 130 8.14 -36.66 21.50
N VAL A 131 7.06 -36.03 21.97
CA VAL A 131 7.10 -34.76 22.73
C VAL A 131 6.94 -34.99 24.24
N ARG A 132 6.65 -36.24 24.67
CA ARG A 132 6.42 -36.59 26.07
C ARG A 132 7.55 -36.12 26.99
N ALA A 133 8.79 -36.45 26.65
CA ALA A 133 9.93 -36.15 27.52
C ALA A 133 10.08 -34.63 27.74
N GLN A 134 9.87 -33.82 26.71
CA GLN A 134 9.96 -32.38 26.77
C GLN A 134 8.84 -31.78 27.64
N VAL A 135 7.60 -32.21 27.42
CA VAL A 135 6.43 -31.72 28.19
C VAL A 135 6.56 -32.13 29.64
N GLN A 136 6.88 -33.41 29.92
CA GLN A 136 7.02 -33.92 31.27
C GLN A 136 8.13 -33.19 32.06
N SER A 137 9.30 -32.96 31.45
CA SER A 137 10.41 -32.31 32.15
C SER A 137 10.09 -30.85 32.55
N LEU A 138 9.26 -30.14 31.77
CA LEU A 138 8.83 -28.80 32.11
C LEU A 138 7.74 -28.78 33.18
N LEU A 139 6.80 -29.72 33.11
CA LEU A 139 5.72 -29.85 34.10
C LEU A 139 6.24 -30.28 35.48
N ASP A 140 7.20 -31.20 35.53
CA ASP A 140 7.86 -31.63 36.77
C ASP A 140 8.57 -30.48 37.48
N GLN A 141 9.09 -29.49 36.72
CA GLN A 141 9.74 -28.32 37.30
C GLN A 141 8.75 -27.28 37.81
N ALA A 142 7.56 -27.20 37.21
CA ALA A 142 6.68 -26.08 37.40
C ALA A 142 5.51 -26.29 38.36
N THR A 143 5.00 -27.50 38.49
CA THR A 143 3.67 -27.64 39.07
C THR A 143 3.51 -28.58 40.27
N GLY A 144 4.18 -29.70 40.32
CA GLY A 144 3.91 -30.70 41.36
C GLY A 144 2.44 -31.21 41.41
N LEU A 145 1.68 -30.96 40.32
CA LEU A 145 0.27 -31.36 40.24
C LEU A 145 0.13 -32.84 39.92
N PRO A 146 -0.92 -33.52 40.42
CA PRO A 146 -1.20 -34.90 40.08
C PRO A 146 -1.70 -34.99 38.62
N MET A 147 -0.79 -35.36 37.72
CA MET A 147 -1.06 -35.48 36.28
C MET A 147 -0.80 -36.88 35.77
N VAL A 148 -1.63 -37.30 34.81
CA VAL A 148 -1.42 -38.55 34.08
C VAL A 148 -1.14 -38.16 32.61
N ILE A 149 -0.04 -38.71 32.04
CA ILE A 149 0.30 -38.51 30.64
C ILE A 149 -0.05 -39.78 29.87
N GLU A 150 -0.95 -39.65 28.91
CA GLU A 150 -1.33 -40.71 27.97
C GLU A 150 -0.67 -40.44 26.63
N GLU A 151 -0.16 -41.48 25.99
CA GLU A 151 0.49 -41.41 24.70
C GLU A 151 -0.50 -41.79 23.58
N GLU A 152 -0.64 -40.91 22.59
CA GLU A 152 -1.46 -41.16 21.42
C GLU A 152 -0.64 -40.89 20.14
N PRO A 153 -0.12 -41.95 19.48
CA PRO A 153 0.75 -41.79 18.30
C PRO A 153 0.07 -41.16 17.07
N SER A 154 -1.26 -41.12 17.04
CA SER A 154 -2.02 -40.51 15.96
C SER A 154 -2.02 -38.99 16.02
N LEU A 155 -1.68 -38.38 17.15
CA LEU A 155 -1.56 -36.95 17.30
C LEU A 155 -0.29 -36.42 16.63
N SER A 156 -0.35 -35.19 16.12
CA SER A 156 0.87 -34.52 15.67
C SER A 156 1.73 -34.05 16.86
N GLU A 157 3.04 -33.86 16.62
CA GLU A 157 3.98 -33.39 17.65
C GLU A 157 3.67 -31.99 18.19
N GLY A 158 2.78 -31.23 17.55
CA GLY A 158 2.31 -29.92 17.99
C GLY A 158 0.92 -29.93 18.61
N GLN A 159 0.36 -31.11 18.94
CA GLN A 159 -0.99 -31.26 19.50
C GLN A 159 -0.95 -31.87 20.89
N VAL A 160 -1.73 -31.29 21.81
CA VAL A 160 -1.97 -31.84 23.13
C VAL A 160 -3.45 -31.66 23.49
N TYR A 161 -4.08 -32.73 23.98
CA TYR A 161 -5.38 -32.62 24.61
C TYR A 161 -5.20 -32.61 26.14
N ILE A 162 -5.84 -31.69 26.78
CA ILE A 162 -5.89 -31.50 28.23
C ILE A 162 -7.29 -31.90 28.68
N ARG A 163 -7.41 -33.00 29.41
CA ARG A 163 -8.71 -33.48 29.92
C ARG A 163 -8.75 -33.29 31.42
N PHE A 164 -9.79 -32.60 31.86
CA PHE A 164 -10.07 -32.35 33.27
C PHE A 164 -11.55 -32.65 33.57
N GLY A 165 -11.81 -33.73 34.33
CA GLY A 165 -13.17 -34.20 34.57
C GLY A 165 -13.95 -34.46 33.27
N THR A 166 -14.98 -33.65 33.02
CA THR A 166 -15.77 -33.71 31.79
C THR A 166 -15.36 -32.68 30.73
N SER A 167 -14.40 -31.82 31.07
CA SER A 167 -13.91 -30.78 30.19
C SER A 167 -12.68 -31.25 29.41
N GLU A 168 -12.61 -30.90 28.13
CA GLU A 168 -11.46 -31.16 27.29
C GLU A 168 -11.04 -29.88 26.56
N THR A 169 -9.77 -29.54 26.65
CA THR A 169 -9.17 -28.38 25.98
C THR A 169 -8.09 -28.89 25.04
N LYS A 170 -8.07 -28.39 23.80
CA LYS A 170 -7.09 -28.74 22.79
C LYS A 170 -6.08 -27.61 22.61
N VAL A 171 -4.81 -27.91 22.73
CA VAL A 171 -3.71 -27.06 22.26
C VAL A 171 -3.24 -27.62 20.93
N ASP A 172 -3.29 -26.83 19.87
CA ASP A 172 -2.95 -27.27 18.51
C ASP A 172 -2.08 -26.24 17.78
N LEU A 173 -0.80 -26.27 18.07
CA LEU A 173 0.19 -25.42 17.42
C LEU A 173 0.50 -25.89 15.99
N ALA A 174 0.27 -27.18 15.68
CA ALA A 174 0.45 -27.71 14.34
C ALA A 174 -0.59 -27.13 13.38
N GLN A 175 -1.86 -27.05 13.79
CA GLN A 175 -2.91 -26.42 12.98
C GLN A 175 -2.65 -24.92 12.83
N ALA A 176 -2.28 -24.23 13.89
CA ALA A 176 -1.95 -22.81 13.84
C ALA A 176 -0.81 -22.50 12.85
N THR A 177 0.25 -23.30 12.85
CA THR A 177 1.35 -23.12 11.89
C THR A 177 0.94 -23.42 10.44
N ALA A 178 0.08 -24.43 10.24
CA ALA A 178 -0.48 -24.75 8.91
C ALA A 178 -1.33 -23.61 8.38
N ASP A 179 -2.20 -23.02 9.22
CA ASP A 179 -3.06 -21.91 8.87
C ASP A 179 -2.23 -20.65 8.50
N ILE A 180 -1.19 -20.34 9.27
CA ILE A 180 -0.26 -19.25 8.98
C ILE A 180 0.44 -19.49 7.63
N THR A 181 0.95 -20.69 7.41
CA THR A 181 1.62 -21.05 6.16
C THR A 181 0.69 -20.92 4.97
N GLN A 182 -0.56 -21.36 5.10
CA GLN A 182 -1.58 -21.22 4.07
C GLN A 182 -1.91 -19.74 3.79
N ALA A 183 -2.09 -18.95 4.84
CA ALA A 183 -2.36 -17.50 4.71
C ALA A 183 -1.21 -16.78 3.98
N VAL A 184 0.05 -17.09 4.30
CA VAL A 184 1.22 -16.53 3.63
C VAL A 184 1.27 -16.92 2.15
N ARG A 185 0.98 -18.19 1.81
CA ARG A 185 0.93 -18.65 0.43
C ARG A 185 -0.19 -17.95 -0.35
N ALA A 186 -1.38 -17.82 0.24
CA ALA A 186 -2.50 -17.11 -0.35
C ALA A 186 -2.18 -15.63 -0.62
N PHE A 187 -1.55 -14.94 0.32
CA PHE A 187 -1.12 -13.55 0.15
C PHE A 187 -0.22 -13.39 -1.08
N PHE A 188 0.81 -14.23 -1.22
CA PHE A 188 1.73 -14.14 -2.35
C PHE A 188 1.13 -14.64 -3.68
N SER A 189 0.09 -15.47 -3.68
CA SER A 189 -0.63 -15.84 -4.91
C SER A 189 -1.47 -14.69 -5.44
N LEU A 190 -2.22 -14.01 -4.58
CA LEU A 190 -3.02 -12.83 -4.94
C LEU A 190 -2.15 -11.68 -5.48
N THR A 191 -1.00 -11.44 -4.86
CA THR A 191 -0.06 -10.41 -5.32
C THR A 191 0.52 -10.67 -6.72
N ASN A 192 0.55 -11.93 -7.17
CA ASN A 192 0.98 -12.27 -8.53
C ASN A 192 -0.12 -12.08 -9.58
N GLU A 193 -1.39 -12.20 -9.21
CA GLU A 193 -2.54 -12.02 -10.11
C GLU A 193 -2.82 -10.53 -10.40
N GLU A 194 -2.44 -9.64 -9.51
CA GLU A 194 -2.56 -8.18 -9.68
C GLU A 194 -1.56 -7.59 -10.71
N LYS A 195 -0.70 -8.38 -11.35
CA LYS A 195 0.11 -7.88 -12.46
C LYS A 195 -0.80 -7.61 -13.66
N PRO A 196 -1.04 -6.35 -14.06
CA PRO A 196 -1.70 -6.10 -15.32
C PRO A 196 -0.83 -6.68 -16.44
N HIS A 197 -1.42 -7.55 -17.24
CA HIS A 197 -0.82 -7.97 -18.51
C HIS A 197 -0.68 -6.71 -19.37
N GLY A 198 0.53 -6.14 -19.42
CA GLY A 198 0.91 -5.09 -20.35
C GLY A 198 1.20 -5.66 -21.73
#